data_6441dd3d17ab57257e61cf0c0374068e
#
_entry.id   6441dd3d17ab57257e61cf0c0374068e
#
_cell.length_a   1.000
_cell.length_b   1.000
_cell.length_c   1.000
_cell.angle_alpha   90.00
_cell.angle_beta   90.00
_cell.angle_gamma   90.00
#
_symmetry.space_group_name_H-M   'P 1'
#
loop_
_entity.id
_entity.type
_entity.pdbx_description
1 polymer ?
#
loop_
_entity_poly.entity_id
_entity_poly.type
_entity_poly.pdbx_seq_one_letter_code
_entity_poly.pdbx_strand_id
1 'polypeptide(L)'
;VLGQNWLPPALYGVATMIVASIVSTLGAVVVGVPFGVLTAIFIAEIAPKRVANIIRPAVELLAGIPSVVYGFFGLVIIVPLIQNIFNVPAGNTILAGIIVLGIMILPTVITVSETSIRAVPRTYKEGSLALGASKIFTIFKLLVPAARSGIMTGVILGIGRALGETMAIIMVMENAPAMPEGILDSARTLTANIAIEMSYASGVHANALYATGVVLLVFIMILNAALLYLNREKAK
;
A
#
# COMPACT_ATOMS: atom_id res chain seq x y z
N VAL A 1 5.78 -24.98 8.01
CA VAL A 1 5.24 -23.61 7.91
C VAL A 1 6.07 -22.61 8.71
N LEU A 2 6.57 -22.98 9.89
CA LEU A 2 7.31 -22.10 10.81
C LEU A 2 8.83 -22.06 10.56
N GLY A 3 9.36 -22.86 9.63
CA GLY A 3 10.80 -22.88 9.33
C GLY A 3 11.28 -21.52 8.83
N GLN A 4 12.41 -21.05 9.37
CA GLN A 4 13.01 -19.76 9.04
C GLN A 4 14.25 -19.89 8.14
N ASN A 5 14.79 -21.09 8.03
CA ASN A 5 16.03 -21.34 7.28
C ASN A 5 15.74 -21.77 5.84
N TRP A 6 16.21 -21.00 4.88
CA TRP A 6 16.13 -21.30 3.45
C TRP A 6 17.45 -21.78 2.86
N LEU A 7 18.54 -21.72 3.63
CA LEU A 7 19.83 -22.34 3.31
C LEU A 7 19.89 -23.78 3.88
N PRO A 8 20.69 -24.70 3.30
CA PRO A 8 20.81 -26.04 3.83
C PRO A 8 21.36 -26.10 5.26
N PRO A 9 20.73 -26.88 6.17
CA PRO A 9 19.50 -27.67 6.03
C PRO A 9 18.25 -26.77 6.05
N ALA A 10 17.52 -26.73 4.93
CA ALA A 10 16.43 -25.78 4.75
C ALA A 10 15.09 -26.30 5.28
N LEU A 11 14.35 -25.46 5.98
CA LEU A 11 13.01 -25.74 6.54
C LEU A 11 11.86 -25.15 5.70
N TYR A 12 12.17 -24.26 4.77
CA TYR A 12 11.24 -23.64 3.80
C TYR A 12 9.91 -23.13 4.39
N GLY A 13 9.95 -22.54 5.58
CA GLY A 13 8.76 -21.97 6.21
C GLY A 13 8.39 -20.62 5.61
N VAL A 14 7.09 -20.32 5.50
CA VAL A 14 6.56 -19.08 4.90
C VAL A 14 5.84 -18.16 5.92
N ALA A 15 5.69 -18.59 7.16
CA ALA A 15 4.93 -17.84 8.17
C ALA A 15 5.52 -16.46 8.45
N THR A 16 6.85 -16.35 8.56
CA THR A 16 7.56 -15.08 8.77
C THR A 16 7.30 -14.09 7.64
N MET A 17 7.28 -14.58 6.40
CA MET A 17 7.06 -13.80 5.19
C MET A 17 5.60 -13.33 5.07
N ILE A 18 4.64 -14.17 5.50
CA ILE A 18 3.22 -13.78 5.57
C ILE A 18 3.06 -12.64 6.57
N VAL A 19 3.63 -12.76 7.77
CA VAL A 19 3.58 -11.71 8.80
C VAL A 19 4.22 -10.42 8.29
N ALA A 20 5.41 -10.48 7.70
CA ALA A 20 6.08 -9.32 7.14
C ALA A 20 5.26 -8.65 6.03
N SER A 21 4.65 -9.44 5.12
CA SER A 21 3.79 -8.91 4.06
C SER A 21 2.53 -8.23 4.62
N ILE A 22 1.92 -8.80 5.65
CA ILE A 22 0.75 -8.21 6.31
C ILE A 22 1.12 -6.91 7.02
N VAL A 23 2.16 -6.93 7.85
CA VAL A 23 2.58 -5.77 8.66
C VAL A 23 2.99 -4.61 7.77
N SER A 24 3.83 -4.86 6.74
CA SER A 24 4.27 -3.81 5.82
C SER A 24 3.10 -3.21 5.02
N THR A 25 2.18 -4.06 4.53
CA THR A 25 1.01 -3.60 3.78
C THR A 25 0.02 -2.84 4.65
N LEU A 26 -0.33 -3.36 5.83
CA LEU A 26 -1.23 -2.67 6.74
C LEU A 26 -0.64 -1.34 7.22
N GLY A 27 0.65 -1.31 7.53
CA GLY A 27 1.35 -0.06 7.87
C GLY A 27 1.28 0.96 6.73
N ALA A 28 1.54 0.53 5.49
CA ALA A 28 1.43 1.39 4.30
C ALA A 28 0.00 1.93 4.10
N VAL A 29 -1.01 1.11 4.34
CA VAL A 29 -2.43 1.49 4.26
C VAL A 29 -2.79 2.51 5.33
N VAL A 30 -2.37 2.28 6.58
CA VAL A 30 -2.63 3.19 7.72
C VAL A 30 -2.03 4.59 7.46
N VAL A 31 -0.87 4.65 6.83
CA VAL A 31 -0.22 5.92 6.47
C VAL A 31 -0.76 6.46 5.15
N GLY A 32 -0.72 5.69 4.08
CA GLY A 32 -0.99 6.16 2.72
C GLY A 32 -2.46 6.47 2.44
N VAL A 33 -3.41 5.68 2.97
CA VAL A 33 -4.83 5.87 2.67
C VAL A 33 -5.39 7.18 3.23
N PRO A 34 -5.17 7.56 4.50
CA PRO A 34 -5.66 8.84 5.00
C PRO A 34 -5.13 10.03 4.19
N PHE A 35 -3.82 10.06 3.91
CA PHE A 35 -3.23 11.12 3.08
C PHE A 35 -3.78 11.11 1.65
N GLY A 36 -3.93 9.93 1.05
CA GLY A 36 -4.47 9.79 -0.30
C GLY A 36 -5.92 10.28 -0.41
N VAL A 37 -6.80 9.85 0.51
CA VAL A 37 -8.21 10.25 0.52
C VAL A 37 -8.37 11.74 0.83
N LEU A 38 -7.63 12.27 1.81
CA LEU A 38 -7.68 13.71 2.11
C LEU A 38 -7.20 14.55 0.92
N THR A 39 -6.14 14.13 0.24
CA THR A 39 -5.66 14.79 -0.99
C THR A 39 -6.70 14.73 -2.09
N ALA A 40 -7.37 13.59 -2.28
CA ALA A 40 -8.45 13.45 -3.26
C ALA A 40 -9.63 14.39 -2.97
N ILE A 41 -10.07 14.48 -1.71
CA ILE A 41 -11.11 15.42 -1.27
C ILE A 41 -10.67 16.86 -1.53
N PHE A 42 -9.43 17.19 -1.19
CA PHE A 42 -8.88 18.52 -1.40
C PHE A 42 -8.91 18.90 -2.90
N ILE A 43 -8.42 18.04 -3.78
CA ILE A 43 -8.38 18.28 -5.22
C ILE A 43 -9.80 18.34 -5.82
N ALA A 44 -10.70 17.46 -5.36
CA ALA A 44 -12.05 17.36 -5.91
C ALA A 44 -12.93 18.58 -5.57
N GLU A 45 -12.87 19.06 -4.30
CA GLU A 45 -13.90 19.93 -3.75
C GLU A 45 -13.39 21.25 -3.13
N ILE A 46 -12.12 21.31 -2.70
CA ILE A 46 -11.59 22.44 -1.93
C ILE A 46 -10.64 23.28 -2.76
N ALA A 47 -9.72 22.65 -3.49
CA ALA A 47 -8.65 23.33 -4.20
C ALA A 47 -9.17 24.27 -5.30
N PRO A 48 -8.61 25.48 -5.42
CA PRO A 48 -8.88 26.33 -6.59
C PRO A 48 -8.37 25.65 -7.87
N LYS A 49 -9.01 25.93 -9.01
CA LYS A 49 -8.70 25.30 -10.29
C LYS A 49 -7.20 25.31 -10.64
N ARG A 50 -6.51 26.42 -10.30
CA ARG A 50 -5.06 26.56 -10.57
C ARG A 50 -4.24 25.53 -9.81
N VAL A 51 -4.56 25.31 -8.52
CA VAL A 51 -3.86 24.34 -7.66
C VAL A 51 -4.19 22.90 -8.08
N ALA A 52 -5.45 22.60 -8.35
CA ALA A 52 -5.86 21.27 -8.82
C ALA A 52 -5.18 20.89 -10.14
N ASN A 53 -5.03 21.86 -11.07
CA ASN A 53 -4.37 21.63 -12.36
C ASN A 53 -2.84 21.39 -12.26
N ILE A 54 -2.22 21.70 -11.11
CA ILE A 54 -0.81 21.38 -10.85
C ILE A 54 -0.69 20.04 -10.12
N ILE A 55 -1.54 19.80 -9.12
CA ILE A 55 -1.45 18.59 -8.29
C ILE A 55 -1.81 17.33 -9.08
N ARG A 56 -2.84 17.37 -9.97
CA ARG A 56 -3.22 16.19 -10.77
C ARG A 56 -2.10 15.65 -11.64
N PRO A 57 -1.47 16.46 -12.52
CA PRO A 57 -0.34 15.98 -13.32
C PRO A 57 0.81 15.48 -12.42
N ALA A 58 1.06 16.11 -11.26
CA ALA A 58 2.08 15.63 -10.34
C ALA A 58 1.75 14.23 -9.78
N VAL A 59 0.48 13.98 -9.43
CA VAL A 59 0.01 12.64 -8.99
C VAL A 59 0.11 11.63 -10.13
N GLU A 60 -0.25 12.02 -11.35
CA GLU A 60 -0.15 11.16 -12.55
C GLU A 60 1.32 10.82 -12.86
N LEU A 61 2.23 11.79 -12.75
CA LEU A 61 3.67 11.54 -12.88
C LEU A 61 4.18 10.56 -11.83
N LEU A 62 3.77 10.72 -10.57
CA LEU A 62 4.10 9.75 -9.51
C LEU A 62 3.60 8.33 -9.85
N ALA A 63 2.40 8.22 -10.44
CA ALA A 63 1.87 6.92 -10.87
C ALA A 63 2.73 6.25 -11.95
N GLY A 64 3.39 7.04 -12.80
CA GLY A 64 4.26 6.58 -13.88
C GLY A 64 5.68 6.21 -13.47
N ILE A 65 6.11 6.52 -12.24
CA ILE A 65 7.45 6.20 -11.76
C ILE A 65 7.59 4.68 -11.54
N PRO A 66 8.62 4.01 -12.11
CA PRO A 66 8.90 2.60 -11.85
C PRO A 66 9.16 2.34 -10.36
N SER A 67 8.69 1.18 -9.84
CA SER A 67 8.85 0.84 -8.41
C SER A 67 10.30 0.78 -7.95
N VAL A 68 11.21 0.38 -8.83
CA VAL A 68 12.67 0.37 -8.56
C VAL A 68 13.18 1.76 -8.19
N VAL A 69 12.66 2.82 -8.81
CA VAL A 69 13.06 4.22 -8.50
C VAL A 69 12.58 4.59 -7.10
N TYR A 70 11.36 4.20 -6.71
CA TYR A 70 10.89 4.36 -5.33
C TYR A 70 11.75 3.59 -4.33
N GLY A 71 12.14 2.37 -4.67
CA GLY A 71 13.05 1.57 -3.86
C GLY A 71 14.43 2.22 -3.70
N PHE A 72 14.99 2.75 -4.79
CA PHE A 72 16.27 3.46 -4.77
C PHE A 72 16.18 4.74 -3.93
N PHE A 73 15.13 5.54 -4.11
CA PHE A 73 14.86 6.71 -3.26
C PHE A 73 14.75 6.31 -1.77
N GLY A 74 14.01 5.24 -1.49
CA GLY A 74 13.89 4.68 -0.15
C GLY A 74 15.25 4.29 0.44
N LEU A 75 16.06 3.59 -0.32
CA LEU A 75 17.40 3.15 0.10
C LEU A 75 18.34 4.33 0.40
N VAL A 76 18.32 5.36 -0.44
CA VAL A 76 19.28 6.48 -0.33
C VAL A 76 18.83 7.54 0.68
N ILE A 77 17.52 7.72 0.89
CA ILE A 77 16.98 8.78 1.75
C ILE A 77 16.28 8.22 2.98
N ILE A 78 15.30 7.30 2.81
CA ILE A 78 14.47 6.84 3.92
C ILE A 78 15.26 5.95 4.88
N VAL A 79 16.05 5.03 4.35
CA VAL A 79 16.86 4.10 5.17
C VAL A 79 17.85 4.85 6.06
N PRO A 80 18.71 5.78 5.56
CA PRO A 80 19.60 6.57 6.43
C PRO A 80 18.84 7.46 7.41
N LEU A 81 17.69 7.99 7.02
CA LEU A 81 16.85 8.81 7.89
C LEU A 81 16.36 8.00 9.09
N ILE A 82 15.84 6.79 8.86
CA ILE A 82 15.41 5.89 9.94
C ILE A 82 16.59 5.50 10.83
N GLN A 83 17.73 5.14 10.25
CA GLN A 83 18.93 4.80 11.01
C GLN A 83 19.33 5.92 11.96
N ASN A 84 19.33 7.17 11.48
CA ASN A 84 19.73 8.32 12.28
C ASN A 84 18.71 8.72 13.34
N ILE A 85 17.38 8.65 13.01
CA ILE A 85 16.33 9.07 13.95
C ILE A 85 16.18 8.06 15.09
N PHE A 86 16.21 6.77 14.78
CA PHE A 86 15.96 5.71 15.75
C PHE A 86 17.23 5.10 16.36
N ASN A 87 18.43 5.56 15.94
CA ASN A 87 19.72 5.05 16.37
C ASN A 87 19.85 3.52 16.25
N VAL A 88 19.30 2.95 15.16
CA VAL A 88 19.39 1.52 14.85
C VAL A 88 20.63 1.21 14.03
N PRO A 89 21.20 -0.02 14.13
CA PRO A 89 22.42 -0.40 13.39
C PRO A 89 22.25 -0.32 11.87
N ALA A 90 21.04 -0.65 11.38
CA ALA A 90 20.65 -0.56 9.96
C ALA A 90 19.26 0.01 9.84
N GLY A 91 19.04 0.92 8.89
CA GLY A 91 17.71 1.50 8.63
C GLY A 91 16.87 0.69 7.66
N ASN A 92 17.38 -0.44 7.16
CA ASN A 92 16.66 -1.37 6.27
C ASN A 92 15.63 -2.20 7.05
N THR A 93 14.50 -1.59 7.36
CA THR A 93 13.51 -2.08 8.31
C THR A 93 12.13 -2.21 7.67
N ILE A 94 11.19 -2.87 8.36
CA ILE A 94 9.77 -2.86 7.98
C ILE A 94 9.22 -1.43 7.90
N LEU A 95 9.67 -0.53 8.78
CA LEU A 95 9.27 0.88 8.76
C LEU A 95 9.66 1.57 7.44
N ALA A 96 10.88 1.30 6.92
CA ALA A 96 11.29 1.81 5.60
C ALA A 96 10.35 1.29 4.49
N GLY A 97 10.02 0.00 4.52
CA GLY A 97 9.04 -0.61 3.62
C GLY A 97 7.66 0.06 3.73
N ILE A 98 7.15 0.28 4.95
CA ILE A 98 5.88 0.96 5.20
C ILE A 98 5.84 2.36 4.57
N ILE A 99 6.88 3.15 4.76
CA ILE A 99 6.93 4.53 4.24
C ILE A 99 6.97 4.51 2.71
N VAL A 100 7.84 3.70 2.11
CA VAL A 100 7.97 3.60 0.65
C VAL A 100 6.69 3.09 0.01
N LEU A 101 6.10 2.01 0.53
CA LEU A 101 4.81 1.49 0.06
C LEU A 101 3.68 2.50 0.25
N GLY A 102 3.66 3.21 1.39
CA GLY A 102 2.69 4.26 1.67
C GLY A 102 2.71 5.36 0.60
N ILE A 103 3.90 5.80 0.19
CA ILE A 103 4.06 6.77 -0.90
C ILE A 103 3.60 6.18 -2.24
N MET A 104 3.94 4.94 -2.52
CA MET A 104 3.62 4.27 -3.80
C MET A 104 2.13 4.03 -4.02
N ILE A 105 1.33 3.85 -2.96
CA ILE A 105 -0.12 3.68 -3.10
C ILE A 105 -0.87 5.00 -3.26
N LEU A 106 -0.27 6.14 -2.89
CA LEU A 106 -0.92 7.46 -2.95
C LEU A 106 -1.54 7.77 -4.31
N PRO A 107 -0.85 7.64 -5.46
CA PRO A 107 -1.42 7.98 -6.75
C PRO A 107 -2.70 7.20 -7.05
N THR A 108 -2.72 5.90 -6.77
CA THR A 108 -3.88 5.03 -6.99
C THR A 108 -5.06 5.44 -6.11
N VAL A 109 -4.82 5.65 -4.81
CA VAL A 109 -5.86 6.05 -3.86
C VAL A 109 -6.41 7.44 -4.21
N ILE A 110 -5.53 8.40 -4.54
CA ILE A 110 -5.91 9.77 -4.89
C ILE A 110 -6.79 9.77 -6.15
N THR A 111 -6.30 9.17 -7.24
CA THR A 111 -6.97 9.24 -8.54
C THR A 111 -8.36 8.58 -8.51
N VAL A 112 -8.46 7.38 -7.93
CA VAL A 112 -9.73 6.66 -7.87
C VAL A 112 -10.71 7.34 -6.90
N SER A 113 -10.23 7.84 -5.77
CA SER A 113 -11.07 8.56 -4.81
C SER A 113 -11.54 9.90 -5.37
N GLU A 114 -10.68 10.68 -6.02
CA GLU A 114 -11.05 11.95 -6.67
C GLU A 114 -12.12 11.75 -7.73
N THR A 115 -11.91 10.77 -8.62
CA THR A 115 -12.88 10.44 -9.69
C THR A 115 -14.24 10.04 -9.10
N SER A 116 -14.22 9.26 -8.02
CA SER A 116 -15.45 8.82 -7.34
C SER A 116 -16.20 9.96 -6.66
N ILE A 117 -15.49 10.90 -6.02
CA ILE A 117 -16.10 12.08 -5.42
C ILE A 117 -16.71 12.99 -6.50
N ARG A 118 -16.02 13.17 -7.62
CA ARG A 118 -16.53 13.97 -8.75
C ARG A 118 -17.70 13.33 -9.48
N ALA A 119 -17.84 12.01 -9.42
CA ALA A 119 -18.96 11.28 -10.01
C ALA A 119 -20.28 11.47 -9.24
N VAL A 120 -20.24 11.98 -8.00
CA VAL A 120 -21.47 12.29 -7.25
C VAL A 120 -22.24 13.41 -7.97
N PRO A 121 -23.56 13.23 -8.23
CA PRO A 121 -24.36 14.23 -8.92
C PRO A 121 -24.32 15.60 -8.23
N ARG A 122 -24.16 16.66 -9.03
CA ARG A 122 -24.08 18.05 -8.50
C ARG A 122 -25.31 18.47 -7.71
N THR A 123 -26.47 17.92 -8.03
CA THR A 123 -27.73 18.16 -7.33
C THR A 123 -27.64 17.88 -5.83
N TYR A 124 -26.84 16.91 -5.40
CA TYR A 124 -26.60 16.64 -3.98
C TYR A 124 -25.92 17.82 -3.30
N LYS A 125 -24.87 18.36 -3.94
CA LYS A 125 -24.13 19.51 -3.40
C LYS A 125 -24.97 20.78 -3.39
N GLU A 126 -25.63 21.07 -4.50
CA GLU A 126 -26.46 22.26 -4.67
C GLU A 126 -27.66 22.25 -3.72
N GLY A 127 -28.34 21.10 -3.56
CA GLY A 127 -29.43 20.93 -2.62
C GLY A 127 -29.02 21.13 -1.17
N SER A 128 -27.88 20.57 -0.76
CA SER A 128 -27.35 20.75 0.60
C SER A 128 -27.04 22.23 0.90
N LEU A 129 -26.38 22.93 -0.03
CA LEU A 129 -26.06 24.34 0.11
C LEU A 129 -27.31 25.23 0.11
N ALA A 130 -28.34 24.89 -0.70
CA ALA A 130 -29.61 25.60 -0.73
C ALA A 130 -30.38 25.51 0.59
N LEU A 131 -30.20 24.40 1.33
CA LEU A 131 -30.75 24.21 2.69
C LEU A 131 -29.92 24.93 3.77
N GLY A 132 -28.89 25.71 3.39
CA GLY A 132 -28.07 26.48 4.33
C GLY A 132 -26.91 25.69 4.96
N ALA A 133 -26.62 24.47 4.51
CA ALA A 133 -25.48 23.72 5.00
C ALA A 133 -24.15 24.37 4.58
N SER A 134 -23.15 24.33 5.47
CA SER A 134 -21.81 24.83 5.12
C SER A 134 -21.12 23.93 4.08
N LYS A 135 -20.18 24.49 3.31
CA LYS A 135 -19.39 23.73 2.32
C LYS A 135 -18.68 22.51 2.95
N ILE A 136 -18.10 22.68 4.12
CA ILE A 136 -17.38 21.61 4.84
C ILE A 136 -18.35 20.50 5.27
N PHE A 137 -19.52 20.87 5.82
CA PHE A 137 -20.56 19.91 6.16
C PHE A 137 -21.00 19.10 4.92
N THR A 138 -21.28 19.77 3.81
CA THR A 138 -21.69 19.14 2.55
C THR A 138 -20.65 18.15 2.06
N ILE A 139 -19.34 18.49 2.11
CA ILE A 139 -18.27 17.60 1.67
C ILE A 139 -18.24 16.35 2.56
N PHE A 140 -18.06 16.50 3.87
CA PHE A 140 -17.79 15.37 4.76
C PHE A 140 -19.03 14.56 5.15
N LYS A 141 -20.21 15.18 5.17
CA LYS A 141 -21.45 14.51 5.60
C LYS A 141 -22.33 14.04 4.43
N LEU A 142 -22.07 14.53 3.21
CA LEU A 142 -22.88 14.15 2.06
C LEU A 142 -22.03 13.58 0.91
N LEU A 143 -21.06 14.33 0.38
CA LEU A 143 -20.33 13.91 -0.83
C LEU A 143 -19.40 12.72 -0.56
N VAL A 144 -18.60 12.75 0.51
CA VAL A 144 -17.68 11.66 0.87
C VAL A 144 -18.44 10.36 1.18
N PRO A 145 -19.50 10.36 2.01
CA PRO A 145 -20.35 9.18 2.18
C PRO A 145 -21.02 8.68 0.89
N ALA A 146 -21.46 9.58 0.01
CA ALA A 146 -22.05 9.19 -1.28
C ALA A 146 -21.00 8.52 -2.21
N ALA A 147 -19.74 8.97 -2.16
CA ALA A 147 -18.63 8.42 -2.94
C ALA A 147 -17.95 7.20 -2.29
N ARG A 148 -18.38 6.74 -1.11
CA ARG A 148 -17.66 5.78 -0.28
C ARG A 148 -17.27 4.47 -1.00
N SER A 149 -18.15 3.93 -1.85
CA SER A 149 -17.88 2.68 -2.55
C SER A 149 -16.71 2.83 -3.53
N GLY A 150 -16.62 3.96 -4.23
CA GLY A 150 -15.52 4.26 -5.13
C GLY A 150 -14.22 4.58 -4.37
N ILE A 151 -14.29 5.30 -3.25
CA ILE A 151 -13.14 5.54 -2.37
C ILE A 151 -12.59 4.20 -1.86
N MET A 152 -13.47 3.30 -1.40
CA MET A 152 -13.06 1.95 -0.97
C MET A 152 -12.45 1.13 -2.10
N THR A 153 -12.93 1.28 -3.33
CA THR A 153 -12.30 0.67 -4.51
C THR A 153 -10.86 1.16 -4.69
N GLY A 154 -10.62 2.46 -4.55
CA GLY A 154 -9.27 3.03 -4.59
C GLY A 154 -8.36 2.46 -3.49
N VAL A 155 -8.89 2.29 -2.28
CA VAL A 155 -8.17 1.66 -1.16
C VAL A 155 -7.82 0.20 -1.47
N ILE A 156 -8.78 -0.58 -1.97
CA ILE A 156 -8.57 -2.00 -2.32
C ILE A 156 -7.50 -2.14 -3.41
N LEU A 157 -7.54 -1.29 -4.44
CA LEU A 157 -6.50 -1.27 -5.48
C LEU A 157 -5.13 -0.88 -4.92
N GLY A 158 -5.07 0.08 -4.00
CA GLY A 158 -3.84 0.44 -3.29
C GLY A 158 -3.27 -0.72 -2.47
N ILE A 159 -4.12 -1.46 -1.74
CA ILE A 159 -3.71 -2.66 -0.98
C ILE A 159 -3.16 -3.73 -1.93
N GLY A 160 -3.84 -4.01 -3.05
CA GLY A 160 -3.38 -4.97 -4.03
C GLY A 160 -2.00 -4.61 -4.60
N ARG A 161 -1.76 -3.32 -4.86
CA ARG A 161 -0.46 -2.81 -5.30
C ARG A 161 0.62 -2.99 -4.24
N ALA A 162 0.32 -2.66 -2.98
CA ALA A 162 1.28 -2.81 -1.88
C ALA A 162 1.67 -4.27 -1.62
N LEU A 163 0.71 -5.19 -1.67
CA LEU A 163 0.95 -6.63 -1.50
C LEU A 163 1.78 -7.24 -2.61
N GLY A 164 1.60 -6.77 -3.85
CA GLY A 164 2.34 -7.26 -5.01
C GLY A 164 3.72 -6.62 -5.19
N GLU A 165 4.06 -5.61 -4.38
CA GLU A 165 5.33 -4.90 -4.56
C GLU A 165 6.52 -5.78 -4.17
N THR A 166 7.50 -5.80 -5.04
CA THR A 166 8.67 -6.68 -4.93
C THR A 166 9.96 -5.88 -4.91
N MET A 167 10.21 -5.10 -5.97
CA MET A 167 11.52 -4.50 -6.20
C MET A 167 11.85 -3.39 -5.21
N ALA A 168 10.87 -2.53 -4.89
CA ALA A 168 11.09 -1.49 -3.90
C ALA A 168 11.35 -2.10 -2.51
N ILE A 169 10.62 -3.15 -2.15
CA ILE A 169 10.77 -3.84 -0.86
C ILE A 169 12.15 -4.50 -0.73
N ILE A 170 12.63 -5.20 -1.77
CA ILE A 170 13.96 -5.81 -1.77
C ILE A 170 15.05 -4.78 -1.47
N MET A 171 14.89 -3.56 -1.95
CA MET A 171 15.88 -2.50 -1.79
C MET A 171 15.87 -1.85 -0.40
N VAL A 172 14.70 -1.74 0.24
CA VAL A 172 14.54 -0.97 1.48
C VAL A 172 14.40 -1.83 2.74
N MET A 173 14.19 -3.14 2.60
CA MET A 173 14.19 -4.09 3.72
C MET A 173 15.40 -5.01 3.58
N GLU A 174 16.03 -5.38 4.69
CA GLU A 174 17.25 -6.21 4.71
C GLU A 174 17.01 -7.66 4.24
N ASN A 175 15.75 -8.03 4.07
CA ASN A 175 15.32 -9.33 3.57
C ASN A 175 15.69 -10.53 4.47
N ALA A 176 15.80 -10.32 5.78
CA ALA A 176 16.03 -11.41 6.73
C ALA A 176 14.78 -12.33 6.80
N PRO A 177 14.94 -13.66 6.73
CA PRO A 177 13.82 -14.59 6.80
C PRO A 177 13.35 -14.85 8.23
N ALA A 178 13.80 -14.09 9.20
CA ALA A 178 13.44 -14.20 10.61
C ALA A 178 12.05 -13.62 10.90
N MET A 179 11.44 -14.04 12.02
CA MET A 179 10.19 -13.46 12.50
C MET A 179 10.47 -12.06 13.07
N PRO A 180 9.84 -11.00 12.54
CA PRO A 180 10.03 -9.66 13.07
C PRO A 180 9.33 -9.54 14.45
N GLU A 181 10.00 -8.91 15.40
CA GLU A 181 9.46 -8.58 16.72
C GLU A 181 8.91 -7.15 16.76
N GLY A 182 9.39 -6.28 15.84
CA GLY A 182 8.98 -4.88 15.72
C GLY A 182 9.07 -4.31 14.30
N ILE A 183 8.58 -3.09 14.17
CA ILE A 183 8.60 -2.39 12.86
C ILE A 183 10.00 -1.88 12.48
N LEU A 184 10.94 -1.84 13.43
CA LEU A 184 12.33 -1.48 13.21
C LEU A 184 13.22 -2.69 12.89
N ASP A 185 12.65 -3.89 12.85
CA ASP A 185 13.36 -5.09 12.46
C ASP A 185 13.41 -5.25 10.95
N SER A 186 14.41 -5.99 10.50
CA SER A 186 14.45 -6.45 9.13
C SER A 186 13.46 -7.60 8.91
N ALA A 187 12.92 -7.72 7.70
CA ALA A 187 12.01 -8.81 7.37
C ALA A 187 12.04 -9.09 5.86
N ARG A 188 11.49 -10.24 5.47
CA ARG A 188 11.36 -10.65 4.08
C ARG A 188 9.89 -10.88 3.74
N THR A 189 9.37 -10.24 2.70
CA THR A 189 8.01 -10.48 2.21
C THR A 189 7.94 -11.72 1.31
N LEU A 190 6.74 -12.23 1.07
CA LEU A 190 6.51 -13.37 0.15
C LEU A 190 7.02 -13.08 -1.26
N THR A 191 6.73 -11.88 -1.77
CA THR A 191 7.16 -11.45 -3.11
C THR A 191 8.67 -11.31 -3.21
N ALA A 192 9.30 -10.69 -2.20
CA ALA A 192 10.75 -10.52 -2.13
C ALA A 192 11.46 -11.91 -2.06
N ASN A 193 10.93 -12.84 -1.27
CA ASN A 193 11.49 -14.20 -1.19
C ASN A 193 11.50 -14.89 -2.56
N ILE A 194 10.37 -14.86 -3.28
CA ILE A 194 10.30 -15.47 -4.61
C ILE A 194 11.35 -14.86 -5.55
N ALA A 195 11.45 -13.53 -5.59
CA ALA A 195 12.35 -12.84 -6.51
C ALA A 195 13.84 -13.07 -6.18
N ILE A 196 14.19 -13.08 -4.89
CA ILE A 196 15.58 -13.29 -4.45
C ILE A 196 16.03 -14.73 -4.71
N GLU A 197 15.22 -15.70 -4.31
CA GLU A 197 15.59 -17.12 -4.33
C GLU A 197 15.48 -17.76 -5.73
N MET A 198 14.63 -17.21 -6.61
CA MET A 198 14.32 -17.80 -7.93
C MET A 198 15.55 -17.96 -8.83
N SER A 199 16.56 -17.12 -8.68
CA SER A 199 17.74 -17.12 -9.55
C SER A 199 18.66 -18.33 -9.35
N TYR A 200 18.61 -19.00 -8.19
CA TYR A 200 19.47 -20.12 -7.82
C TYR A 200 18.72 -21.34 -7.27
N ALA A 201 17.40 -21.29 -7.20
CA ALA A 201 16.59 -22.39 -6.70
C ALA A 201 16.59 -23.57 -7.68
N SER A 202 16.78 -24.78 -7.15
CA SER A 202 16.73 -26.04 -7.91
C SER A 202 16.09 -27.16 -7.08
N GLY A 203 15.52 -28.17 -7.74
CA GLY A 203 14.95 -29.34 -7.09
C GLY A 203 13.86 -28.97 -6.02
N VAL A 204 14.02 -29.41 -4.79
CA VAL A 204 13.09 -29.21 -3.71
C VAL A 204 12.92 -27.70 -3.38
N HIS A 205 14.00 -26.92 -3.48
CA HIS A 205 13.96 -25.47 -3.27
C HIS A 205 13.05 -24.77 -4.29
N ALA A 206 13.17 -25.12 -5.58
CA ALA A 206 12.28 -24.57 -6.61
C ALA A 206 10.81 -24.94 -6.34
N ASN A 207 10.54 -26.19 -5.93
CA ASN A 207 9.18 -26.60 -5.56
C ASN A 207 8.63 -25.81 -4.36
N ALA A 208 9.48 -25.50 -3.38
CA ALA A 208 9.09 -24.64 -2.24
C ALA A 208 8.77 -23.22 -2.68
N LEU A 209 9.48 -22.66 -3.68
CA LEU A 209 9.16 -21.34 -4.24
C LEU A 209 7.84 -21.33 -5.01
N TYR A 210 7.57 -22.37 -5.81
CA TYR A 210 6.25 -22.52 -6.45
C TYR A 210 5.14 -22.59 -5.42
N ALA A 211 5.32 -23.34 -4.32
CA ALA A 211 4.37 -23.39 -3.23
C ALA A 211 4.18 -22.02 -2.58
N THR A 212 5.25 -21.23 -2.39
CA THR A 212 5.17 -19.84 -1.89
C THR A 212 4.35 -18.95 -2.83
N GLY A 213 4.51 -19.12 -4.14
CA GLY A 213 3.70 -18.41 -5.15
C GLY A 213 2.21 -18.75 -5.06
N VAL A 214 1.87 -20.03 -4.84
CA VAL A 214 0.48 -20.47 -4.62
C VAL A 214 -0.07 -19.87 -3.33
N VAL A 215 0.71 -19.88 -2.24
CA VAL A 215 0.32 -19.24 -0.97
C VAL A 215 0.04 -17.74 -1.15
N LEU A 216 0.91 -17.03 -1.88
CA LEU A 216 0.72 -15.61 -2.19
C LEU A 216 -0.56 -15.38 -2.99
N LEU A 217 -0.82 -16.19 -4.03
CA LEU A 217 -2.03 -16.09 -4.84
C LEU A 217 -3.29 -16.25 -3.99
N VAL A 218 -3.35 -17.33 -3.20
CA VAL A 218 -4.49 -17.61 -2.30
C VAL A 218 -4.67 -16.50 -1.28
N PHE A 219 -3.58 -16.00 -0.71
CA PHE A 219 -3.59 -14.89 0.24
C PHE A 219 -4.18 -13.61 -0.37
N ILE A 220 -3.75 -13.23 -1.56
CA ILE A 220 -4.29 -12.07 -2.29
C ILE A 220 -5.77 -12.26 -2.63
N MET A 221 -6.18 -13.46 -3.07
CA MET A 221 -7.59 -13.77 -3.35
C MET A 221 -8.47 -13.65 -2.12
N ILE A 222 -8.03 -14.19 -0.98
CA ILE A 222 -8.78 -14.10 0.29
C ILE A 222 -8.92 -12.63 0.72
N LEU A 223 -7.84 -11.86 0.69
CA LEU A 223 -7.87 -10.44 1.07
C LEU A 223 -8.80 -9.64 0.16
N ASN A 224 -8.71 -9.82 -1.16
CA ASN A 224 -9.59 -9.11 -2.08
C ASN A 224 -11.06 -9.51 -1.88
N ALA A 225 -11.36 -10.79 -1.69
CA ALA A 225 -12.71 -11.26 -1.41
C ALA A 225 -13.25 -10.68 -0.11
N ALA A 226 -12.46 -10.66 0.97
CA ALA A 226 -12.85 -10.10 2.25
C ALA A 226 -13.12 -8.58 2.14
N LEU A 227 -12.26 -7.84 1.46
CA LEU A 227 -12.43 -6.39 1.26
C LEU A 227 -13.67 -6.06 0.41
N LEU A 228 -13.92 -6.85 -0.64
CA LEU A 228 -15.12 -6.70 -1.47
C LEU A 228 -16.39 -7.02 -0.69
N TYR A 229 -16.37 -8.06 0.15
CA TYR A 229 -17.50 -8.42 1.00
C TYR A 229 -17.82 -7.30 2.00
N LEU A 230 -16.82 -6.79 2.71
CA LEU A 230 -16.97 -5.66 3.65
C LEU A 230 -17.49 -4.38 2.97
N ASN A 231 -17.11 -4.15 1.72
CA ASN A 231 -17.61 -3.02 0.95
C ASN A 231 -19.08 -3.17 0.55
N ARG A 232 -19.52 -4.40 0.24
CA ARG A 232 -20.93 -4.69 -0.11
C ARG A 232 -21.90 -4.47 1.07
N GLU A 233 -21.55 -4.92 2.27
CA GLU A 233 -22.41 -4.74 3.45
C GLU A 233 -22.62 -3.27 3.83
N LYS A 234 -21.61 -2.43 3.62
CA LYS A 234 -21.70 -0.99 3.90
C LYS A 234 -22.38 -0.19 2.78
N ALA A 235 -22.70 -0.82 1.66
CA ALA A 235 -23.41 -0.20 0.52
C ALA A 235 -24.93 -0.39 0.57
N LYS A 236 -25.42 -1.28 1.42
CA LYS A 236 -26.84 -1.41 1.79
C LYS A 236 -27.16 -0.48 2.95
#